data_2d002fea7ad89d53404d63d878fa3099
#
_entry.id   2d002fea7ad89d53404d63d878fa3099
#
_cell.length_a   1.000
_cell.length_b   1.000
_cell.length_c   1.000
_cell.angle_alpha   90.00
_cell.angle_beta   90.00
_cell.angle_gamma   90.00
#
_symmetry.space_group_name_H-M   'P 1'
#
loop_
_entity.id
_entity.type
_entity.pdbx_description
1 polymer ?
#
loop_
_entity_poly.entity_id
_entity_poly.type
_entity_poly.pdbx_seq_one_letter_code
_entity_poly.pdbx_strand_id
1 'polypeptide(L)'
;MSTNSFFAKFLRFIGIVLMALTGGFTFLGGVGTFCAAVFPQKYESMAGLIPYQWLYILFMLGTIAIGVWGIWAAIKLIKGTTDAYWMSLYALIAGVLVGGFHIYMSRMLRGKSMPVDAVVYTTLLTLVIFLLFKIPMIWQGVDFSKAKASDNKKAGGAAAILVGLFTLTIQYTMGSTHTWGGVNYADAFNTSMAVIGIGLLLLGAGIFVSLRNVRETALRLQVQQ
;
A
#
# COMPACT_ATOMS: atom_id res chain seq x y z
N MET A 1 0.34 -11.93 25.28
CA MET A 1 0.50 -10.45 25.28
C MET A 1 -0.88 -9.80 25.39
N SER A 2 -1.06 -8.79 26.25
CA SER A 2 -2.35 -8.08 26.36
C SER A 2 -2.62 -7.23 25.11
N THR A 3 -3.88 -7.20 24.61
CA THR A 3 -4.31 -6.39 23.47
C THR A 3 -4.16 -4.88 23.70
N ASN A 4 -4.17 -4.43 24.96
CA ASN A 4 -4.02 -3.04 25.35
C ASN A 4 -2.57 -2.63 25.66
N SER A 5 -1.59 -3.56 25.59
CA SER A 5 -0.18 -3.24 25.82
C SER A 5 0.34 -2.27 24.75
N PHE A 6 1.31 -1.43 25.11
CA PHE A 6 1.95 -0.51 24.16
C PHE A 6 2.51 -1.26 22.93
N PHE A 7 3.16 -2.38 23.16
CA PHE A 7 3.77 -3.18 22.11
C PHE A 7 2.73 -3.77 21.15
N ALA A 8 1.57 -4.25 21.67
CA ALA A 8 0.47 -4.73 20.82
C ALA A 8 -0.10 -3.62 19.92
N LYS A 9 -0.28 -2.41 20.49
CA LYS A 9 -0.75 -1.25 19.73
C LYS A 9 0.25 -0.84 18.64
N PHE A 10 1.54 -0.85 18.98
CA PHE A 10 2.61 -0.54 18.04
C PHE A 10 2.67 -1.54 16.88
N LEU A 11 2.59 -2.84 17.15
CA LEU A 11 2.58 -3.87 16.11
C LEU A 11 1.37 -3.73 15.17
N ARG A 12 0.17 -3.48 15.73
CA ARG A 12 -1.03 -3.22 14.91
C ARG A 12 -0.87 -1.97 14.05
N PHE A 13 -0.33 -0.90 14.64
CA PHE A 13 -0.02 0.33 13.91
C PHE A 13 0.89 0.04 12.72
N ILE A 14 2.01 -0.65 12.95
CA ILE A 14 2.94 -1.06 11.88
C ILE A 14 2.24 -1.92 10.83
N GLY A 15 1.43 -2.91 11.24
CA GLY A 15 0.71 -3.78 10.31
C GLY A 15 -0.26 -3.00 9.42
N ILE A 16 -1.04 -2.07 9.96
CA ILE A 16 -1.99 -1.25 9.20
C ILE A 16 -1.24 -0.31 8.24
N VAL A 17 -0.18 0.36 8.71
CA VAL A 17 0.62 1.28 7.89
C VAL A 17 1.28 0.53 6.73
N LEU A 18 1.96 -0.58 7.02
CA LEU A 18 2.62 -1.37 5.98
C LEU A 18 1.63 -1.93 4.97
N MET A 19 0.47 -2.43 5.42
CA MET A 19 -0.55 -2.95 4.51
C MET A 19 -1.10 -1.87 3.59
N ALA A 20 -1.35 -0.66 4.12
CA ALA A 20 -1.81 0.48 3.33
C ALA A 20 -0.77 0.95 2.31
N LEU A 21 0.51 1.07 2.72
CA LEU A 21 1.61 1.40 1.82
C LEU A 21 1.78 0.33 0.73
N THR A 22 1.79 -0.94 1.11
CA THR A 22 1.93 -2.06 0.15
C THR A 22 0.78 -2.08 -0.85
N GLY A 23 -0.48 -1.95 -0.39
CA GLY A 23 -1.64 -1.89 -1.27
C GLY A 23 -1.57 -0.71 -2.24
N GLY A 24 -1.21 0.48 -1.73
CA GLY A 24 -1.03 1.69 -2.53
C GLY A 24 0.10 1.55 -3.56
N PHE A 25 1.28 1.07 -3.16
CA PHE A 25 2.40 0.87 -4.06
C PHE A 25 2.12 -0.23 -5.11
N THR A 26 1.43 -1.30 -4.73
CA THR A 26 1.05 -2.35 -5.68
C THR A 26 0.08 -1.79 -6.72
N PHE A 27 -0.92 -1.00 -6.31
CA PHE A 27 -1.84 -0.33 -7.22
C PHE A 27 -1.10 0.60 -8.18
N LEU A 28 -0.25 1.50 -7.66
CA LEU A 28 0.53 2.44 -8.47
C LEU A 28 1.54 1.71 -9.39
N GLY A 29 2.14 0.62 -8.92
CA GLY A 29 3.02 -0.23 -9.74
C GLY A 29 2.27 -0.87 -10.91
N GLY A 30 1.02 -1.28 -10.71
CA GLY A 30 0.15 -1.76 -11.78
C GLY A 30 -0.16 -0.66 -12.81
N VAL A 31 -0.52 0.53 -12.34
CA VAL A 31 -0.72 1.71 -13.22
C VAL A 31 0.58 2.06 -13.95
N GLY A 32 1.72 2.06 -13.27
CA GLY A 32 3.04 2.32 -13.88
C GLY A 32 3.46 1.29 -14.94
N THR A 33 2.89 0.09 -14.90
CA THR A 33 3.13 -0.95 -15.92
C THR A 33 2.40 -0.66 -17.25
N PHE A 34 1.49 0.33 -17.28
CA PHE A 34 0.64 0.66 -18.45
C PHE A 34 1.47 0.90 -19.72
N CYS A 35 2.53 1.70 -19.65
CA CYS A 35 3.37 1.98 -20.83
C CYS A 35 4.01 0.71 -21.40
N ALA A 36 4.50 -0.18 -20.55
CA ALA A 36 5.10 -1.45 -20.94
C ALA A 36 4.05 -2.44 -21.50
N ALA A 37 2.81 -2.37 -21.01
CA ALA A 37 1.72 -3.25 -21.42
C ALA A 37 1.06 -2.80 -22.73
N VAL A 38 0.88 -1.47 -22.93
CA VAL A 38 0.04 -0.95 -24.03
C VAL A 38 0.89 -0.39 -25.17
N PHE A 39 2.02 0.24 -24.86
CA PHE A 39 2.85 0.95 -25.85
C PHE A 39 4.33 0.53 -25.85
N PRO A 40 4.66 -0.78 -25.75
CA PRO A 40 6.07 -1.18 -25.71
C PRO A 40 6.85 -0.76 -26.97
N GLN A 41 6.18 -0.62 -28.12
CA GLN A 41 6.76 -0.21 -29.40
C GLN A 41 7.28 1.24 -29.41
N LYS A 42 6.76 2.10 -28.51
CA LYS A 42 7.15 3.51 -28.43
C LYS A 42 8.50 3.72 -27.74
N TYR A 43 9.03 2.70 -27.08
CA TYR A 43 10.22 2.83 -26.24
C TYR A 43 11.23 1.73 -26.60
N GLU A 44 12.39 2.13 -27.06
CA GLU A 44 13.47 1.21 -27.43
C GLU A 44 13.84 0.24 -26.27
N SER A 45 13.88 0.77 -25.04
CA SER A 45 14.14 -0.02 -23.84
C SER A 45 13.07 -1.09 -23.52
N MET A 46 11.97 -1.07 -24.24
CA MET A 46 10.85 -2.02 -24.10
C MET A 46 10.68 -2.93 -25.32
N ALA A 47 11.55 -2.84 -26.33
CA ALA A 47 11.46 -3.65 -27.57
C ALA A 47 11.38 -5.16 -27.27
N GLY A 48 12.13 -5.66 -26.30
CA GLY A 48 12.10 -7.06 -25.87
C GLY A 48 10.75 -7.52 -25.29
N LEU A 49 9.85 -6.59 -24.95
CA LEU A 49 8.53 -6.91 -24.42
C LEU A 49 7.48 -7.14 -25.51
N ILE A 50 7.71 -6.69 -26.73
CA ILE A 50 6.72 -6.73 -27.82
C ILE A 50 6.13 -8.15 -28.02
N PRO A 51 6.92 -9.23 -28.08
CA PRO A 51 6.38 -10.59 -28.22
C PRO A 51 5.56 -11.07 -27.01
N TYR A 52 5.77 -10.42 -25.85
CA TYR A 52 5.16 -10.76 -24.57
C TYR A 52 4.18 -9.70 -24.08
N GLN A 53 3.70 -8.82 -24.96
CA GLN A 53 2.79 -7.72 -24.63
C GLN A 53 1.55 -8.20 -23.88
N TRP A 54 0.96 -9.31 -24.32
CA TRP A 54 -0.19 -9.92 -23.64
C TRP A 54 0.07 -10.26 -22.17
N LEU A 55 1.29 -10.73 -21.84
CA LEU A 55 1.69 -11.05 -20.47
C LEU A 55 1.82 -9.77 -19.62
N TYR A 56 2.34 -8.68 -20.20
CA TYR A 56 2.43 -7.39 -19.51
C TYR A 56 1.06 -6.75 -19.28
N ILE A 57 0.08 -6.99 -20.18
CA ILE A 57 -1.33 -6.62 -19.94
C ILE A 57 -1.87 -7.40 -18.73
N LEU A 58 -1.60 -8.70 -18.62
CA LEU A 58 -1.99 -9.51 -17.47
C LEU A 58 -1.29 -9.04 -16.17
N PHE A 59 0.01 -8.70 -16.22
CA PHE A 59 0.71 -8.12 -15.07
C PHE A 59 0.08 -6.81 -14.64
N MET A 60 -0.21 -5.90 -15.56
CA MET A 60 -0.86 -4.63 -15.29
C MET A 60 -2.21 -4.83 -14.59
N LEU A 61 -3.11 -5.59 -15.22
CA LEU A 61 -4.46 -5.81 -14.68
C LEU A 61 -4.43 -6.58 -13.36
N GLY A 62 -3.62 -7.63 -13.28
CA GLY A 62 -3.48 -8.44 -12.06
C GLY A 62 -2.91 -7.63 -10.90
N THR A 63 -1.88 -6.82 -11.15
CA THR A 63 -1.26 -5.98 -10.12
C THR A 63 -2.21 -4.87 -9.66
N ILE A 64 -2.98 -4.24 -10.57
CA ILE A 64 -4.04 -3.29 -10.20
C ILE A 64 -5.09 -3.97 -9.31
N ALA A 65 -5.58 -5.14 -9.70
CA ALA A 65 -6.58 -5.88 -8.94
C ALA A 65 -6.06 -6.26 -7.53
N ILE A 66 -4.82 -6.75 -7.43
CA ILE A 66 -4.16 -7.07 -6.16
C ILE A 66 -3.96 -5.79 -5.31
N GLY A 67 -3.59 -4.67 -5.93
CA GLY A 67 -3.46 -3.39 -5.25
C GLY A 67 -4.78 -2.91 -4.65
N VAL A 68 -5.88 -2.97 -5.41
CA VAL A 68 -7.24 -2.67 -4.91
C VAL A 68 -7.61 -3.61 -3.77
N TRP A 69 -7.33 -4.91 -3.90
CA TRP A 69 -7.54 -5.88 -2.82
C TRP A 69 -6.74 -5.54 -1.58
N GLY A 70 -5.45 -5.16 -1.73
CA GLY A 70 -4.59 -4.72 -0.64
C GLY A 70 -5.10 -3.49 0.09
N ILE A 71 -5.56 -2.46 -0.65
CA ILE A 71 -6.19 -1.26 -0.08
C ILE A 71 -7.46 -1.64 0.70
N TRP A 72 -8.30 -2.51 0.13
CA TRP A 72 -9.50 -3.01 0.81
C TRP A 72 -9.18 -3.78 2.09
N ALA A 73 -8.14 -4.62 2.06
CA ALA A 73 -7.65 -5.32 3.24
C ALA A 73 -7.17 -4.35 4.34
N ALA A 74 -6.44 -3.28 3.97
CA ALA A 74 -6.04 -2.24 4.92
C ALA A 74 -7.25 -1.54 5.56
N ILE A 75 -8.29 -1.23 4.78
CA ILE A 75 -9.55 -0.68 5.31
C ILE A 75 -10.20 -1.64 6.31
N LYS A 76 -10.20 -2.95 6.04
CA LYS A 76 -10.73 -3.97 6.97
C LYS A 76 -9.91 -4.09 8.25
N LEU A 77 -8.58 -3.96 8.18
CA LEU A 77 -7.72 -3.89 9.37
C LEU A 77 -8.05 -2.68 10.23
N ILE A 78 -8.27 -1.51 9.61
CA ILE A 78 -8.67 -0.27 10.30
C ILE A 78 -10.04 -0.45 10.97
N LYS A 79 -10.98 -1.11 10.28
CA LYS A 79 -12.32 -1.42 10.83
C LYS A 79 -12.28 -2.51 11.91
N GLY A 80 -11.23 -3.31 11.98
CA GLY A 80 -11.10 -4.42 12.92
C GLY A 80 -12.05 -5.59 12.60
N THR A 81 -12.27 -5.90 11.33
CA THR A 81 -13.11 -7.04 10.95
C THR A 81 -12.39 -8.37 11.17
N THR A 82 -13.13 -9.44 11.47
CA THR A 82 -12.58 -10.75 11.83
C THR A 82 -11.77 -11.41 10.71
N ASP A 83 -12.11 -11.12 9.47
CA ASP A 83 -11.46 -11.64 8.25
C ASP A 83 -10.29 -10.79 7.76
N ALA A 84 -10.07 -9.60 8.36
CA ALA A 84 -9.10 -8.62 7.90
C ALA A 84 -7.67 -9.18 7.77
N TYR A 85 -7.24 -9.97 8.76
CA TYR A 85 -5.91 -10.57 8.75
C TYR A 85 -5.71 -11.52 7.56
N TRP A 86 -6.66 -12.45 7.35
CA TRP A 86 -6.56 -13.44 6.28
C TRP A 86 -6.65 -12.79 4.91
N MET A 87 -7.54 -11.81 4.77
CA MET A 87 -7.66 -11.02 3.55
C MET A 87 -6.35 -10.31 3.20
N SER A 88 -5.67 -9.72 4.20
CA SER A 88 -4.36 -9.10 4.02
C SER A 88 -3.31 -10.13 3.62
N LEU A 89 -3.26 -11.28 4.33
CA LEU A 89 -2.28 -12.33 4.06
C LEU A 89 -2.40 -12.86 2.62
N TYR A 90 -3.62 -13.13 2.15
CA TYR A 90 -3.82 -13.63 0.79
C TYR A 90 -3.48 -12.59 -0.27
N ALA A 91 -3.81 -11.31 -0.06
CA ALA A 91 -3.41 -10.24 -0.96
C ALA A 91 -1.88 -10.10 -1.05
N LEU A 92 -1.17 -10.22 0.09
CA LEU A 92 0.29 -10.18 0.13
C LEU A 92 0.93 -11.38 -0.59
N ILE A 93 0.41 -12.58 -0.37
CA ILE A 93 0.89 -13.79 -1.07
C ILE A 93 0.69 -13.64 -2.58
N ALA A 94 -0.50 -13.22 -3.02
CA ALA A 94 -0.77 -12.97 -4.44
C ALA A 94 0.18 -11.92 -5.02
N GLY A 95 0.42 -10.82 -4.28
CA GLY A 95 1.35 -9.77 -4.67
C GLY A 95 2.79 -10.25 -4.84
N VAL A 96 3.28 -11.08 -3.91
CA VAL A 96 4.63 -11.67 -4.01
C VAL A 96 4.73 -12.63 -5.19
N LEU A 97 3.74 -13.48 -5.43
CA LEU A 97 3.76 -14.45 -6.53
C LEU A 97 3.70 -13.76 -7.90
N VAL A 98 2.72 -12.88 -8.10
CA VAL A 98 2.55 -12.17 -9.38
C VAL A 98 3.69 -11.19 -9.61
N GLY A 99 4.07 -10.41 -8.58
CA GLY A 99 5.17 -9.46 -8.68
C GLY A 99 6.54 -10.13 -8.84
N GLY A 100 6.79 -11.25 -8.15
CA GLY A 100 8.00 -12.04 -8.31
C GLY A 100 8.14 -12.59 -9.73
N PHE A 101 7.05 -13.10 -10.31
CA PHE A 101 7.04 -13.54 -11.69
C PHE A 101 7.24 -12.36 -12.68
N HIS A 102 6.65 -11.21 -12.39
CA HIS A 102 6.87 -9.98 -13.18
C HIS A 102 8.35 -9.54 -13.13
N ILE A 103 9.00 -9.56 -11.96
CA ILE A 103 10.45 -9.30 -11.84
C ILE A 103 11.25 -10.27 -12.69
N TYR A 104 10.99 -11.57 -12.58
CA TYR A 104 11.70 -12.61 -13.34
C TYR A 104 11.61 -12.35 -14.85
N MET A 105 10.41 -12.16 -15.38
CA MET A 105 10.17 -11.89 -16.80
C MET A 105 10.83 -10.57 -17.25
N SER A 106 10.73 -9.51 -16.43
CA SER A 106 11.33 -8.22 -16.78
C SER A 106 12.86 -8.30 -16.83
N ARG A 107 13.50 -9.01 -15.90
CA ARG A 107 14.96 -9.22 -15.94
C ARG A 107 15.41 -10.05 -17.13
N MET A 108 14.65 -11.12 -17.44
CA MET A 108 14.94 -11.96 -18.60
C MET A 108 14.83 -11.21 -19.92
N LEU A 109 13.82 -10.35 -20.07
CA LEU A 109 13.50 -9.68 -21.35
C LEU A 109 14.18 -8.31 -21.52
N ARG A 110 14.54 -7.63 -20.42
CA ARG A 110 15.06 -6.25 -20.43
C ARG A 110 16.36 -6.08 -19.65
N GLY A 111 16.84 -7.11 -18.96
CA GLY A 111 17.99 -7.02 -18.04
C GLY A 111 17.73 -6.24 -16.76
N LYS A 112 16.53 -5.67 -16.57
CA LYS A 112 16.14 -4.84 -15.40
C LYS A 112 14.66 -4.99 -15.09
N SER A 113 14.29 -4.77 -13.81
CA SER A 113 12.91 -4.89 -13.31
C SER A 113 12.43 -3.68 -12.49
N MET A 114 13.29 -2.70 -12.26
CA MET A 114 12.85 -1.46 -11.59
C MET A 114 11.73 -0.76 -12.40
N PRO A 115 10.71 -0.18 -11.73
CA PRO A 115 10.54 -0.02 -10.28
C PRO A 115 9.78 -1.18 -9.60
N VAL A 116 9.45 -2.27 -10.30
CA VAL A 116 8.66 -3.40 -9.77
C VAL A 116 9.35 -4.05 -8.56
N ASP A 117 10.69 -4.09 -8.55
CA ASP A 117 11.47 -4.62 -7.43
C ASP A 117 11.10 -3.96 -6.09
N ALA A 118 11.02 -2.64 -6.05
CA ALA A 118 10.71 -1.91 -4.82
C ALA A 118 9.33 -2.28 -4.27
N VAL A 119 8.33 -2.42 -5.15
CA VAL A 119 6.97 -2.82 -4.79
C VAL A 119 6.95 -4.23 -4.21
N VAL A 120 7.63 -5.17 -4.88
CA VAL A 120 7.65 -6.59 -4.47
C VAL A 120 8.42 -6.78 -3.17
N TYR A 121 9.55 -6.09 -2.98
CA TYR A 121 10.31 -6.18 -1.73
C TYR A 121 9.53 -5.59 -0.55
N THR A 122 8.80 -4.49 -0.74
CA THR A 122 7.90 -3.94 0.28
C THR A 122 6.77 -4.93 0.60
N THR A 123 6.20 -5.59 -0.42
CA THR A 123 5.17 -6.61 -0.25
C THR A 123 5.72 -7.82 0.52
N LEU A 124 6.92 -8.28 0.19
CA LEU A 124 7.58 -9.40 0.87
C LEU A 124 7.88 -9.06 2.34
N LEU A 125 8.42 -7.87 2.62
CA LEU A 125 8.64 -7.40 3.98
C LEU A 125 7.34 -7.40 4.79
N THR A 126 6.26 -6.86 4.20
CA THR A 126 4.94 -6.82 4.85
C THR A 126 4.41 -8.24 5.09
N LEU A 127 4.57 -9.15 4.12
CA LEU A 127 4.18 -10.55 4.26
C LEU A 127 4.92 -11.22 5.43
N VAL A 128 6.23 -11.05 5.53
CA VAL A 128 7.03 -11.61 6.64
C VAL A 128 6.52 -11.10 7.98
N ILE A 129 6.24 -9.80 8.11
CA ILE A 129 5.70 -9.21 9.34
C ILE A 129 4.32 -9.79 9.66
N PHE A 130 3.44 -9.97 8.68
CA PHE A 130 2.13 -10.60 8.89
C PHE A 130 2.25 -12.07 9.31
N LEU A 131 3.18 -12.82 8.75
CA LEU A 131 3.46 -14.19 9.20
C LEU A 131 3.95 -14.21 10.65
N LEU A 132 4.85 -13.31 11.04
CA LEU A 132 5.32 -13.19 12.43
C LEU A 132 4.18 -12.85 13.40
N PHE A 133 3.16 -12.10 12.98
CA PHE A 133 1.98 -11.85 13.82
C PHE A 133 1.25 -13.13 14.22
N LYS A 134 1.35 -14.23 13.45
CA LYS A 134 0.72 -15.50 13.77
C LYS A 134 1.40 -16.30 14.87
N ILE A 135 2.58 -15.89 15.31
CA ILE A 135 3.20 -16.47 16.50
C ILE A 135 2.21 -16.34 17.67
N PRO A 136 1.82 -17.43 18.38
CA PRO A 136 0.70 -17.41 19.33
C PRO A 136 0.80 -16.33 20.41
N MET A 137 2.01 -16.08 20.91
CA MET A 137 2.26 -15.06 21.93
C MET A 137 2.06 -13.64 21.39
N ILE A 138 2.35 -13.39 20.10
CA ILE A 138 2.15 -12.11 19.42
C ILE A 138 0.68 -11.95 19.05
N TRP A 139 0.08 -13.00 18.46
CA TRP A 139 -1.29 -12.97 17.97
C TRP A 139 -2.32 -12.59 19.02
N GLN A 140 -2.18 -13.08 20.25
CA GLN A 140 -3.06 -12.71 21.38
C GLN A 140 -3.17 -11.20 21.58
N GLY A 141 -2.10 -10.44 21.28
CA GLY A 141 -2.08 -8.98 21.41
C GLY A 141 -2.43 -8.26 20.12
N VAL A 142 -2.04 -8.82 18.96
CA VAL A 142 -2.16 -8.13 17.65
C VAL A 142 -3.53 -8.35 17.00
N ASP A 143 -4.35 -9.31 17.45
CA ASP A 143 -5.67 -9.55 16.85
C ASP A 143 -6.43 -8.24 16.61
N PHE A 144 -6.53 -7.84 15.34
CA PHE A 144 -7.09 -6.55 14.93
C PHE A 144 -8.58 -6.44 15.27
N SER A 145 -9.30 -7.56 15.36
CA SER A 145 -10.72 -7.60 15.68
C SER A 145 -11.01 -7.32 17.16
N LYS A 146 -10.04 -7.57 18.03
CA LYS A 146 -10.13 -7.32 19.48
C LYS A 146 -9.56 -5.97 19.90
N ALA A 147 -9.03 -5.20 18.97
CA ALA A 147 -8.44 -3.89 19.23
C ALA A 147 -9.53 -2.83 19.47
N LYS A 148 -9.19 -1.78 20.22
CA LYS A 148 -10.04 -0.58 20.29
C LYS A 148 -10.11 0.06 18.91
N ALA A 149 -11.33 0.34 18.42
CA ALA A 149 -11.56 0.96 17.12
C ALA A 149 -10.79 2.30 16.97
N SER A 150 -10.64 3.07 18.06
CA SER A 150 -9.88 4.32 18.06
C SER A 150 -8.40 4.13 17.75
N ASP A 151 -7.77 3.03 18.22
CA ASP A 151 -6.35 2.76 17.97
C ASP A 151 -6.12 2.37 16.50
N ASN A 152 -7.00 1.53 15.94
CA ASN A 152 -6.94 1.19 14.52
C ASN A 152 -7.21 2.40 13.61
N LYS A 153 -8.17 3.27 13.97
CA LYS A 153 -8.44 4.51 13.24
C LYS A 153 -7.24 5.46 13.24
N LYS A 154 -6.54 5.60 14.37
CA LYS A 154 -5.30 6.40 14.43
C LYS A 154 -4.24 5.87 13.47
N ALA A 155 -4.06 4.54 13.44
CA ALA A 155 -3.14 3.91 12.50
C ALA A 155 -3.56 4.16 11.04
N GLY A 156 -4.86 4.09 10.74
CA GLY A 156 -5.41 4.41 9.42
C GLY A 156 -5.20 5.87 9.02
N GLY A 157 -5.39 6.81 9.96
CA GLY A 157 -5.11 8.23 9.74
C GLY A 157 -3.64 8.50 9.42
N ALA A 158 -2.72 7.89 10.20
CA ALA A 158 -1.29 7.98 9.94
C ALA A 158 -0.90 7.33 8.60
N ALA A 159 -1.47 6.19 8.25
CA ALA A 159 -1.25 5.54 6.96
C ALA A 159 -1.70 6.44 5.81
N ALA A 160 -2.88 7.06 5.89
CA ALA A 160 -3.37 7.99 4.87
C ALA A 160 -2.42 9.19 4.70
N ILE A 161 -1.91 9.77 5.78
CA ILE A 161 -0.92 10.86 5.74
C ILE A 161 0.37 10.38 5.04
N LEU A 162 0.91 9.23 5.43
CA LEU A 162 2.14 8.70 4.83
C LEU A 162 1.98 8.41 3.34
N VAL A 163 0.90 7.72 2.95
CA VAL A 163 0.60 7.45 1.53
C VAL A 163 0.41 8.77 0.77
N GLY A 164 -0.27 9.76 1.38
CA GLY A 164 -0.44 11.10 0.80
C GLY A 164 0.89 11.81 0.54
N LEU A 165 1.81 11.80 1.50
CA LEU A 165 3.15 12.36 1.35
C LEU A 165 3.95 11.67 0.25
N PHE A 166 3.94 10.33 0.21
CA PHE A 166 4.60 9.59 -0.87
C PHE A 166 3.99 9.90 -2.23
N THR A 167 2.66 10.02 -2.32
CA THR A 167 1.97 10.37 -3.57
C THR A 167 2.36 11.77 -4.07
N LEU A 168 2.50 12.75 -3.16
CA LEU A 168 2.94 14.12 -3.50
C LEU A 168 4.40 14.19 -3.96
N THR A 169 5.23 13.22 -3.58
CA THR A 169 6.66 13.22 -3.90
C THR A 169 7.03 12.21 -5.00
N ILE A 170 6.04 11.60 -5.65
CA ILE A 170 6.27 10.50 -6.59
C ILE A 170 7.14 10.89 -7.79
N GLN A 171 7.02 12.12 -8.30
CA GLN A 171 7.85 12.63 -9.39
C GLN A 171 9.34 12.69 -9.02
N TYR A 172 9.66 12.92 -7.76
CA TYR A 172 11.04 12.96 -7.27
C TYR A 172 11.58 11.57 -6.96
N THR A 173 10.75 10.71 -6.39
CA THR A 173 11.15 9.36 -5.98
C THR A 173 11.21 8.37 -7.14
N MET A 174 10.34 8.52 -8.13
CA MET A 174 10.20 7.63 -9.28
C MET A 174 10.58 8.27 -10.61
N GLY A 175 10.87 9.56 -10.64
CA GLY A 175 11.17 10.32 -11.87
C GLY A 175 12.32 9.71 -12.67
N SER A 176 13.41 9.33 -12.02
CA SER A 176 14.59 8.74 -12.67
C SER A 176 14.29 7.43 -13.43
N THR A 177 13.33 6.64 -12.94
CA THR A 177 12.91 5.39 -13.59
C THR A 177 11.86 5.61 -14.68
N HIS A 178 11.30 6.81 -14.79
CA HIS A 178 10.26 7.19 -15.74
C HIS A 178 10.67 8.34 -16.66
N THR A 179 11.98 8.60 -16.81
CA THR A 179 12.51 9.63 -17.70
C THR A 179 13.00 9.02 -19.00
N TRP A 180 12.46 9.52 -20.15
CA TRP A 180 12.90 9.18 -21.51
C TRP A 180 13.06 10.44 -22.34
N GLY A 181 14.10 10.50 -23.12
CA GLY A 181 14.37 11.66 -23.99
C GLY A 181 14.41 12.99 -23.25
N GLY A 182 14.84 12.98 -21.98
CA GLY A 182 14.87 14.18 -21.13
C GLY A 182 13.52 14.55 -20.49
N VAL A 183 12.45 13.82 -20.78
CA VAL A 183 11.11 14.07 -20.22
C VAL A 183 10.84 13.14 -19.04
N ASN A 184 10.51 13.69 -17.88
CA ASN A 184 10.05 12.94 -16.72
C ASN A 184 8.55 12.67 -16.83
N TYR A 185 8.18 11.46 -17.26
CA TYR A 185 6.78 11.07 -17.42
C TYR A 185 6.02 10.90 -16.09
N ALA A 186 6.71 10.72 -14.96
CA ALA A 186 6.06 10.77 -13.65
C ALA A 186 5.52 12.17 -13.33
N ASP A 187 6.19 13.22 -13.84
CA ASP A 187 5.74 14.61 -13.67
C ASP A 187 4.48 14.93 -14.51
N ALA A 188 4.25 14.23 -15.62
CA ALA A 188 3.04 14.40 -16.44
C ALA A 188 1.75 14.12 -15.65
N PHE A 189 1.83 13.29 -14.60
CA PHE A 189 0.71 12.98 -13.71
C PHE A 189 0.71 13.81 -12.43
N ASN A 190 1.56 14.84 -12.33
CA ASN A 190 1.76 15.62 -11.10
C ASN A 190 0.44 16.21 -10.55
N THR A 191 -0.42 16.76 -11.40
CA THR A 191 -1.72 17.32 -10.97
C THR A 191 -2.61 16.24 -10.34
N SER A 192 -2.74 15.07 -10.97
CA SER A 192 -3.54 13.96 -10.44
C SER A 192 -2.97 13.45 -9.13
N MET A 193 -1.63 13.32 -9.05
CA MET A 193 -0.95 12.88 -7.83
C MET A 193 -1.09 13.92 -6.71
N ALA A 194 -1.04 15.22 -7.04
CA ALA A 194 -1.27 16.29 -6.07
C ALA A 194 -2.69 16.24 -5.49
N VAL A 195 -3.72 16.08 -6.33
CA VAL A 195 -5.12 15.95 -5.87
C VAL A 195 -5.29 14.74 -4.97
N ILE A 196 -4.78 13.57 -5.36
CA ILE A 196 -4.85 12.34 -4.56
C ILE A 196 -4.08 12.51 -3.25
N GLY A 197 -2.86 13.01 -3.30
CA GLY A 197 -2.00 13.18 -2.14
C GLY A 197 -2.58 14.16 -1.12
N ILE A 198 -3.05 15.33 -1.56
CA ILE A 198 -3.74 16.31 -0.69
C ILE A 198 -5.02 15.69 -0.10
N GLY A 199 -5.83 15.01 -0.92
CA GLY A 199 -7.04 14.34 -0.45
C GLY A 199 -6.75 13.33 0.66
N LEU A 200 -5.68 12.54 0.53
CA LEU A 200 -5.25 11.58 1.55
C LEU A 200 -4.72 12.28 2.82
N LEU A 201 -4.00 13.39 2.69
CA LEU A 201 -3.56 14.20 3.85
C LEU A 201 -4.76 14.75 4.62
N LEU A 202 -5.74 15.32 3.91
CA LEU A 202 -6.97 15.84 4.52
C LEU A 202 -7.79 14.73 5.17
N LEU A 203 -7.91 13.56 4.54
CA LEU A 203 -8.57 12.40 5.12
C LEU A 203 -7.89 11.97 6.43
N GLY A 204 -6.57 11.83 6.41
CA GLY A 204 -5.79 11.44 7.59
C GLY A 204 -5.92 12.46 8.72
N ALA A 205 -5.78 13.75 8.44
CA ALA A 205 -5.97 14.82 9.41
C ALA A 205 -7.39 14.84 9.98
N GLY A 206 -8.41 14.68 9.12
CA GLY A 206 -9.82 14.62 9.51
C GLY A 206 -10.11 13.48 10.48
N ILE A 207 -9.49 12.31 10.30
CA ILE A 207 -9.60 11.19 11.24
C ILE A 207 -9.07 11.58 12.62
N PHE A 208 -7.93 12.25 12.72
CA PHE A 208 -7.38 12.68 14.01
C PHE A 208 -8.26 13.74 14.70
N VAL A 209 -8.76 14.72 13.96
CA VAL A 209 -9.68 15.74 14.47
C VAL A 209 -10.97 15.10 14.99
N SER A 210 -11.58 14.17 14.22
CA SER A 210 -12.78 13.45 14.64
C SER A 210 -12.57 12.68 15.95
N LEU A 211 -11.45 11.98 16.08
CA LEU A 211 -11.12 11.22 17.30
C LEU A 211 -10.91 12.14 18.52
N ARG A 212 -10.35 13.32 18.31
CA ARG A 212 -10.17 14.33 19.37
C ARG A 212 -11.54 14.84 19.85
N ASN A 213 -12.42 15.23 18.93
CA ASN A 213 -13.74 15.75 19.25
C ASN A 213 -14.59 14.73 20.04
N VAL A 214 -14.59 13.46 19.62
CA VAL A 214 -15.29 12.37 20.35
C VAL A 214 -14.77 12.24 21.77
N ARG A 215 -13.46 12.34 21.99
CA ARG A 215 -12.85 12.26 23.32
C ARG A 215 -13.26 13.46 24.20
N GLU A 216 -13.22 14.68 23.65
CA GLU A 216 -13.60 15.90 24.37
C GLU A 216 -15.08 15.88 24.77
N THR A 217 -15.96 15.42 23.87
CA THR A 217 -17.40 15.27 24.18
C THR A 217 -17.64 14.26 25.29
N ALA A 218 -16.95 13.10 25.25
CA ALA A 218 -17.07 12.08 26.28
C ALA A 218 -16.61 12.60 27.66
N LEU A 219 -15.52 13.38 27.71
CA LEU A 219 -15.04 13.98 28.96
C LEU A 219 -16.03 15.01 29.52
N ARG A 220 -16.63 15.84 28.68
CA ARG A 220 -17.65 16.84 29.14
C ARG A 220 -18.86 16.16 29.74
N LEU A 221 -19.36 15.06 29.16
CA LEU A 221 -20.49 14.31 29.68
C LEU A 221 -20.17 13.64 31.02
N GLN A 222 -18.93 13.22 31.27
CA GLN A 222 -18.53 12.67 32.58
C GLN A 222 -18.46 13.72 33.70
N VAL A 223 -18.16 14.97 33.37
CA VAL A 223 -18.09 16.07 34.35
C VAL A 223 -19.50 16.59 34.75
N GLN A 224 -20.50 16.31 33.94
CA GLN A 224 -21.88 16.73 34.19
C GLN A 224 -22.72 15.71 35.02
N GLN A 225 -22.15 14.56 35.33
CA GLN A 225 -22.70 13.52 36.21
C GLN A 225 -22.13 13.62 37.62
#